data_54f82d9078d3db78c4af3848432031bf
#
_entry.id   54f82d9078d3db78c4af3848432031bf
#
_cell.length_a   1.000
_cell.length_b   1.000
_cell.length_c   1.000
_cell.angle_alpha   90.00
_cell.angle_beta   90.00
_cell.angle_gamma   90.00
#
_symmetry.space_group_name_H-M   'P 1'
#
loop_
_entity.id
_entity.type
_entity.pdbx_description
1 polymer ?
#
loop_
_entity_poly.entity_id
_entity_poly.type
_entity_poly.pdbx_seq_one_letter_code
_entity_poly.pdbx_strand_id
1 'polypeptide(L)'
;MSLDSLRQRSSLNKLLDSAKTESEPQEKKSYKDERLWKPELDKSGNGYAVIRFLPAVEGEDLPWGKIWSHAFQGPTGQWYIENSLTTIGQKDPVSEYNTKLWNTGIESDKEIARKQKRKLSYYSNIYVVSDPKHPENEGKVFLFKYGKKIFDKLTAAMSPEFQDEEAINPFDFWEGANFKLKIRKVDGYWNYDKSEFEGTSALFQDDSDIERVWKTSCLLYTSDAADDLLCV
;
A
#
# COMPACT_ATOMS: atom_id res chain seq x y z
N MET A 1 -40.59 -12.37 -29.58
CA MET A 1 -40.23 -10.94 -29.69
C MET A 1 -41.12 -10.31 -30.75
N SER A 2 -41.85 -9.24 -30.45
CA SER A 2 -42.71 -8.57 -31.43
C SER A 2 -41.92 -7.50 -32.18
N LEU A 3 -42.33 -7.20 -33.42
CA LEU A 3 -41.72 -6.15 -34.27
C LEU A 3 -41.80 -4.76 -33.58
N ASP A 4 -42.80 -4.55 -32.75
CA ASP A 4 -42.94 -3.31 -31.98
C ASP A 4 -41.87 -3.14 -30.89
N SER A 5 -41.42 -4.24 -30.28
CA SER A 5 -40.28 -4.19 -29.33
C SER A 5 -38.96 -3.89 -30.02
N LEU A 6 -38.78 -4.27 -31.28
CA LEU A 6 -37.63 -3.91 -32.09
C LEU A 6 -37.64 -2.43 -32.52
N ARG A 7 -38.82 -1.89 -32.86
CA ARG A 7 -38.99 -0.46 -33.20
C ARG A 7 -38.67 0.45 -31.99
N GLN A 8 -39.06 0.05 -30.80
CA GLN A 8 -38.72 0.81 -29.56
C GLN A 8 -37.24 0.76 -29.18
N ARG A 9 -36.55 -0.35 -29.53
CA ARG A 9 -35.09 -0.48 -29.24
C ARG A 9 -34.21 0.32 -30.20
N SER A 10 -34.68 0.65 -31.40
CA SER A 10 -33.92 1.35 -32.43
C SER A 10 -34.16 2.85 -32.45
N SER A 11 -34.51 3.48 -31.34
CA SER A 11 -34.67 4.94 -31.31
C SER A 11 -33.33 5.64 -31.49
N LEU A 12 -33.22 6.49 -32.53
CA LEU A 12 -32.01 7.24 -32.84
C LEU A 12 -31.49 8.03 -31.65
N ASN A 13 -32.38 8.56 -30.80
CA ASN A 13 -32.03 9.29 -29.60
C ASN A 13 -31.25 8.44 -28.59
N LYS A 14 -31.65 7.18 -28.36
CA LYS A 14 -30.90 6.27 -27.50
C LYS A 14 -29.50 5.94 -28.02
N LEU A 15 -29.38 5.78 -29.35
CA LEU A 15 -28.08 5.53 -29.97
C LEU A 15 -27.19 6.78 -29.92
N LEU A 16 -27.76 7.96 -30.10
CA LEU A 16 -27.03 9.22 -29.99
C LEU A 16 -26.59 9.50 -28.56
N ASP A 17 -27.42 9.21 -27.56
CA ASP A 17 -27.07 9.36 -26.15
C ASP A 17 -25.95 8.39 -25.74
N SER A 18 -26.04 7.13 -26.19
CA SER A 18 -24.98 6.15 -25.97
C SER A 18 -23.66 6.58 -26.66
N ALA A 19 -23.74 7.04 -27.91
CA ALA A 19 -22.57 7.49 -28.65
C ALA A 19 -21.94 8.76 -28.05
N LYS A 20 -22.73 9.66 -27.47
CA LYS A 20 -22.21 10.81 -26.72
C LYS A 20 -21.51 10.38 -25.45
N THR A 21 -22.09 9.45 -24.70
CA THR A 21 -21.49 8.92 -23.46
C THR A 21 -20.17 8.18 -23.74
N GLU A 22 -20.05 7.50 -24.89
CA GLU A 22 -18.80 6.85 -25.31
C GLU A 22 -17.76 7.83 -25.88
N SER A 23 -18.19 8.98 -26.43
CA SER A 23 -17.31 9.99 -27.03
C SER A 23 -16.87 11.08 -26.05
N GLU A 24 -17.50 11.19 -24.88
CA GLU A 24 -17.01 12.07 -23.82
C GLU A 24 -15.65 11.55 -23.32
N PRO A 25 -14.62 12.42 -23.26
CA PRO A 25 -13.35 12.03 -22.68
C PRO A 25 -13.64 11.56 -21.26
N GLN A 26 -13.46 10.26 -21.00
CA GLN A 26 -13.52 9.76 -19.64
C GLN A 26 -12.54 10.60 -18.81
N GLU A 27 -13.04 11.43 -17.90
CA GLU A 27 -12.22 12.08 -16.91
C GLU A 27 -11.34 10.99 -16.30
N LYS A 28 -10.03 11.18 -16.38
CA LYS A 28 -9.07 10.26 -15.77
C LYS A 28 -9.37 10.27 -14.29
N LYS A 29 -10.19 9.32 -13.83
CA LYS A 29 -10.44 9.14 -12.41
C LYS A 29 -9.08 8.98 -11.76
N SER A 30 -8.71 9.94 -10.95
CA SER A 30 -7.51 9.83 -10.11
C SER A 30 -7.80 8.74 -9.09
N TYR A 31 -7.20 7.57 -9.26
CA TYR A 31 -7.25 6.46 -8.29
C TYR A 31 -6.28 6.72 -7.10
N LYS A 32 -6.15 7.98 -6.70
CA LYS A 32 -5.36 8.31 -5.52
C LYS A 32 -6.18 7.95 -4.29
N ASP A 33 -5.80 6.88 -3.62
CA ASP A 33 -6.38 6.53 -2.33
C ASP A 33 -5.89 7.57 -1.29
N GLU A 34 -6.81 8.41 -0.82
CA GLU A 34 -6.51 9.49 0.14
C GLU A 34 -6.15 8.96 1.53
N ARG A 35 -6.48 7.70 1.82
CA ARG A 35 -6.09 7.03 3.06
C ARG A 35 -4.61 6.67 3.09
N LEU A 36 -3.97 6.59 1.91
CA LEU A 36 -2.56 6.23 1.77
C LEU A 36 -1.67 7.44 1.95
N TRP A 37 -0.95 7.48 3.07
CA TRP A 37 0.09 8.46 3.28
C TRP A 37 1.38 8.10 2.53
N LYS A 38 1.99 9.10 1.94
CA LYS A 38 3.31 9.02 1.31
C LYS A 38 4.11 10.25 1.70
N PRO A 39 5.37 10.08 2.17
CA PRO A 39 6.23 11.22 2.41
C PRO A 39 6.55 11.93 1.10
N GLU A 40 6.49 13.26 1.11
CA GLU A 40 6.98 14.04 -0.02
C GLU A 40 8.51 14.09 0.00
N LEU A 41 9.09 14.01 -1.18
CA LEU A 41 10.53 14.05 -1.38
C LEU A 41 10.95 15.39 -1.94
N ASP A 42 12.11 15.89 -1.50
CA ASP A 42 12.71 17.08 -2.07
C ASP A 42 13.25 16.84 -3.49
N LYS A 43 13.73 17.91 -4.13
CA LYS A 43 14.31 17.83 -5.50
C LYS A 43 15.52 16.89 -5.59
N SER A 44 16.21 16.65 -4.49
CA SER A 44 17.35 15.73 -4.39
C SER A 44 16.91 14.29 -4.12
N GLY A 45 15.63 14.08 -3.88
CA GLY A 45 15.05 12.78 -3.58
C GLY A 45 15.19 12.37 -2.11
N ASN A 46 15.36 13.31 -1.19
CA ASN A 46 15.36 13.06 0.24
C ASN A 46 13.98 13.32 0.82
N GLY A 47 13.58 12.52 1.79
CA GLY A 47 12.34 12.68 2.55
C GLY A 47 12.58 12.47 4.03
N TYR A 48 11.80 13.16 4.84
CA TYR A 48 11.82 13.03 6.30
C TYR A 48 10.42 13.19 6.87
N ALA A 49 10.06 12.28 7.75
CA ALA A 49 8.87 12.37 8.59
C ALA A 49 9.07 11.58 9.88
N VAL A 50 8.29 11.87 10.89
CA VAL A 50 8.19 11.06 12.11
C VAL A 50 6.80 10.47 12.16
N ILE A 51 6.72 9.15 12.25
CA ILE A 51 5.47 8.41 12.30
C ILE A 51 5.46 7.47 13.50
N ARG A 52 4.27 7.09 13.97
CA ARG A 52 4.07 6.03 14.94
C ARG A 52 3.27 4.92 14.28
N PHE A 53 3.79 3.70 14.29
CA PHE A 53 3.01 2.53 13.91
C PHE A 53 1.95 2.24 14.96
N LEU A 54 0.75 1.85 14.52
CA LEU A 54 -0.38 1.60 15.41
C LEU A 54 -0.63 0.09 15.55
N PRO A 55 -1.20 -0.34 16.69
CA PRO A 55 -1.55 -1.74 16.89
C PRO A 55 -2.64 -2.21 15.92
N ALA A 56 -2.91 -3.51 15.93
CA ALA A 56 -4.00 -4.10 15.19
C ALA A 56 -5.35 -3.51 15.63
N VAL A 57 -6.25 -3.32 14.68
CA VAL A 57 -7.64 -2.95 14.97
C VAL A 57 -8.43 -4.16 15.45
N GLU A 58 -9.59 -3.92 16.04
CA GLU A 58 -10.46 -5.00 16.50
C GLU A 58 -10.85 -5.94 15.34
N GLY A 59 -10.64 -7.24 15.55
CA GLY A 59 -10.88 -8.27 14.54
C GLY A 59 -9.68 -8.64 13.67
N GLU A 60 -8.54 -7.98 13.85
CA GLU A 60 -7.29 -8.34 13.16
C GLU A 60 -6.24 -8.89 14.13
N ASP A 61 -5.53 -9.96 13.72
CA ASP A 61 -4.48 -10.58 14.54
C ASP A 61 -3.14 -9.84 14.45
N LEU A 62 -2.90 -9.12 13.36
CA LEU A 62 -1.60 -8.48 13.08
C LEU A 62 -1.75 -6.99 12.74
N PRO A 63 -0.84 -6.13 13.22
CA PRO A 63 -0.83 -4.70 12.91
C PRO A 63 -0.28 -4.38 11.50
N TRP A 64 -0.10 -5.38 10.66
CA TRP A 64 0.28 -5.21 9.24
C TRP A 64 -0.45 -6.17 8.32
N GLY A 65 -0.84 -5.67 7.16
CA GLY A 65 -1.29 -6.45 6.02
C GLY A 65 -0.14 -6.73 5.05
N LYS A 66 -0.19 -7.86 4.35
CA LYS A 66 0.83 -8.29 3.39
C LYS A 66 0.19 -8.52 2.03
N ILE A 67 0.57 -7.69 1.04
CA ILE A 67 -0.02 -7.72 -0.29
C ILE A 67 1.05 -7.97 -1.34
N TRP A 68 0.81 -8.96 -2.19
CA TRP A 68 1.55 -9.17 -3.42
C TRP A 68 0.84 -8.47 -4.58
N SER A 69 1.57 -7.74 -5.41
CA SER A 69 1.01 -7.06 -6.57
C SER A 69 1.93 -7.20 -7.79
N HIS A 70 1.32 -7.17 -8.97
CA HIS A 70 2.00 -7.05 -10.25
C HIS A 70 1.93 -5.60 -10.72
N ALA A 71 3.01 -5.11 -11.34
CA ALA A 71 3.04 -3.83 -12.03
C ALA A 71 4.07 -3.91 -13.17
N PHE A 72 3.60 -4.12 -14.40
CA PHE A 72 4.46 -4.23 -15.58
C PHE A 72 3.71 -3.79 -16.85
N GLN A 73 4.47 -3.47 -17.90
CA GLN A 73 3.90 -3.20 -19.23
C GLN A 73 3.76 -4.49 -20.03
N GLY A 74 2.58 -4.71 -20.57
CA GLY A 74 2.32 -5.79 -21.52
C GLY A 74 2.94 -5.51 -22.91
N PRO A 75 2.81 -6.46 -23.86
CA PRO A 75 3.35 -6.33 -25.21
C PRO A 75 2.81 -5.12 -25.99
N THR A 76 1.60 -4.67 -25.67
CA THR A 76 0.95 -3.49 -26.27
C THR A 76 1.39 -2.16 -25.65
N GLY A 77 2.29 -2.17 -24.66
CA GLY A 77 2.71 -0.99 -23.90
C GLY A 77 1.73 -0.56 -22.81
N GLN A 78 0.60 -1.23 -22.66
CA GLN A 78 -0.36 -0.96 -21.58
C GLN A 78 0.16 -1.51 -20.25
N TRP A 79 -0.12 -0.78 -19.16
CA TRP A 79 0.20 -1.22 -17.81
C TRP A 79 -0.81 -2.24 -17.31
N TYR A 80 -0.29 -3.31 -16.74
CA TYR A 80 -1.04 -4.25 -15.90
C TYR A 80 -0.64 -4.00 -14.46
N ILE A 81 -1.56 -3.50 -13.65
CA ILE A 81 -1.35 -3.17 -12.23
C ILE A 81 -2.50 -3.80 -11.45
N GLU A 82 -2.22 -4.94 -10.81
CA GLU A 82 -3.22 -5.72 -10.09
C GLU A 82 -2.64 -6.41 -8.87
N ASN A 83 -3.48 -6.68 -7.87
CA ASN A 83 -3.10 -7.51 -6.75
C ASN A 83 -3.01 -8.98 -7.21
N SER A 84 -1.95 -9.65 -6.75
CA SER A 84 -1.76 -11.07 -7.04
C SER A 84 -2.67 -11.93 -6.15
N LEU A 85 -3.35 -12.89 -6.72
CA LEU A 85 -4.20 -13.86 -6.02
C LEU A 85 -3.43 -14.67 -4.96
N THR A 86 -2.10 -14.71 -5.06
CA THR A 86 -1.27 -15.32 -4.01
C THR A 86 -1.32 -14.59 -2.67
N THR A 87 -1.81 -13.35 -2.63
CA THR A 87 -2.09 -12.61 -1.39
C THR A 87 -3.10 -13.35 -0.52
N ILE A 88 -4.11 -13.93 -1.14
CA ILE A 88 -5.18 -14.70 -0.49
C ILE A 88 -4.97 -16.22 -0.60
N GLY A 89 -3.73 -16.66 -0.89
CA GLY A 89 -3.38 -18.07 -0.97
C GLY A 89 -3.88 -18.81 -2.22
N GLN A 90 -4.43 -18.09 -3.21
CA GLN A 90 -4.93 -18.68 -4.45
C GLN A 90 -3.85 -18.71 -5.54
N LYS A 91 -4.07 -19.56 -6.56
CA LYS A 91 -3.23 -19.61 -7.75
C LYS A 91 -3.36 -18.33 -8.56
N ASP A 92 -2.23 -17.77 -8.93
CA ASP A 92 -2.15 -16.55 -9.73
C ASP A 92 -1.65 -16.86 -11.13
N PRO A 93 -2.47 -16.62 -12.19
CA PRO A 93 -2.11 -16.97 -13.56
C PRO A 93 -0.81 -16.31 -14.05
N VAL A 94 -0.54 -15.07 -13.64
CA VAL A 94 0.69 -14.36 -14.02
C VAL A 94 1.91 -15.00 -13.37
N SER A 95 1.82 -15.36 -12.09
CA SER A 95 2.90 -16.06 -11.38
C SER A 95 3.17 -17.47 -11.96
N GLU A 96 2.10 -18.21 -12.34
CA GLU A 96 2.24 -19.52 -13.00
C GLU A 96 2.90 -19.38 -14.39
N TYR A 97 2.49 -18.38 -15.17
CA TYR A 97 3.10 -18.08 -16.46
C TYR A 97 4.59 -17.71 -16.32
N ASN A 98 4.92 -16.85 -15.38
CA ASN A 98 6.30 -16.47 -15.08
C ASN A 98 7.16 -17.68 -14.66
N THR A 99 6.59 -18.63 -13.93
CA THR A 99 7.26 -19.87 -13.56
C THR A 99 7.57 -20.71 -14.80
N LYS A 100 6.62 -20.79 -15.76
CA LYS A 100 6.85 -21.48 -17.03
C LYS A 100 7.97 -20.83 -17.83
N LEU A 101 7.94 -19.50 -17.99
CA LEU A 101 9.00 -18.76 -18.66
C LEU A 101 10.37 -18.98 -18.03
N TRP A 102 10.43 -18.93 -16.69
CA TRP A 102 11.68 -19.16 -15.96
C TRP A 102 12.26 -20.55 -16.21
N ASN A 103 11.40 -21.56 -16.27
CA ASN A 103 11.77 -22.97 -16.45
C ASN A 103 12.18 -23.33 -17.89
N THR A 104 11.95 -22.47 -18.91
CA THR A 104 12.48 -22.69 -20.27
C THR A 104 13.99 -22.67 -20.31
N GLY A 105 14.64 -22.02 -19.33
CA GLY A 105 16.09 -21.81 -19.33
C GLY A 105 16.59 -20.72 -20.29
N ILE A 106 15.72 -20.20 -21.16
CA ILE A 106 16.05 -19.18 -22.18
C ILE A 106 16.15 -17.81 -21.53
N GLU A 107 17.24 -17.07 -21.77
CA GLU A 107 17.50 -15.80 -21.07
C GLU A 107 16.45 -14.71 -21.39
N SER A 108 15.97 -14.64 -22.65
CA SER A 108 14.91 -13.71 -23.02
C SER A 108 13.60 -13.95 -22.24
N ASP A 109 13.26 -15.22 -21.99
CA ASP A 109 12.07 -15.58 -21.22
C ASP A 109 12.23 -15.24 -19.74
N LYS A 110 13.44 -15.48 -19.20
CA LYS A 110 13.76 -15.07 -17.83
C LYS A 110 13.71 -13.56 -17.62
N GLU A 111 14.11 -12.76 -18.63
CA GLU A 111 13.99 -11.30 -18.57
C GLU A 111 12.52 -10.86 -18.51
N ILE A 112 11.64 -11.48 -19.29
CA ILE A 112 10.19 -11.24 -19.22
C ILE A 112 9.68 -11.58 -17.83
N ALA A 113 10.00 -12.76 -17.31
CA ALA A 113 9.60 -13.19 -15.97
C ALA A 113 10.09 -12.25 -14.85
N ARG A 114 11.32 -11.72 -14.97
CA ARG A 114 11.87 -10.71 -14.01
C ARG A 114 11.06 -9.41 -14.01
N LYS A 115 10.67 -8.92 -15.20
CA LYS A 115 9.87 -7.69 -15.36
C LYS A 115 8.46 -7.85 -14.80
N GLN A 116 7.86 -9.04 -14.94
CA GLN A 116 6.50 -9.36 -14.51
C GLN A 116 6.42 -9.90 -13.07
N LYS A 117 7.57 -10.03 -12.39
CA LYS A 117 7.62 -10.57 -11.03
C LYS A 117 6.77 -9.75 -10.09
N ARG A 118 5.93 -10.43 -9.30
CA ARG A 118 5.15 -9.81 -8.23
C ARG A 118 6.05 -9.14 -7.20
N LYS A 119 5.57 -8.04 -6.64
CA LYS A 119 6.24 -7.26 -5.60
C LYS A 119 5.48 -7.41 -4.28
N LEU A 120 6.22 -7.57 -3.20
CA LEU A 120 5.65 -7.59 -1.85
C LEU A 120 5.62 -6.18 -1.29
N SER A 121 4.46 -5.81 -0.76
CA SER A 121 4.26 -4.60 0.04
C SER A 121 3.60 -4.96 1.36
N TYR A 122 3.91 -4.18 2.37
CA TYR A 122 3.26 -4.22 3.67
C TYR A 122 2.44 -2.95 3.85
N TYR A 123 1.37 -3.05 4.62
CA TYR A 123 0.50 -1.94 4.96
C TYR A 123 0.30 -1.96 6.47
N SER A 124 0.40 -0.80 7.10
CA SER A 124 0.09 -0.63 8.53
C SER A 124 -0.64 0.69 8.73
N ASN A 125 -1.45 0.76 9.76
CA ASN A 125 -1.93 2.03 10.25
C ASN A 125 -0.79 2.78 10.90
N ILE A 126 -0.70 4.07 10.64
CA ILE A 126 0.27 4.98 11.25
C ILE A 126 -0.42 6.24 11.74
N TYR A 127 0.11 6.81 12.79
CA TYR A 127 -0.16 8.18 13.22
C TYR A 127 1.01 9.06 12.75
N VAL A 128 0.72 10.18 12.09
CA VAL A 128 1.75 11.11 11.64
C VAL A 128 2.08 12.07 12.78
N VAL A 129 3.28 11.92 13.34
CA VAL A 129 3.77 12.75 14.43
C VAL A 129 4.34 14.06 13.90
N SER A 130 5.12 13.99 12.80
CA SER A 130 5.65 15.17 12.12
C SER A 130 5.84 14.90 10.63
N ASP A 131 5.33 15.80 9.81
CA ASP A 131 5.49 15.81 8.36
C ASP A 131 5.80 17.26 7.89
N PRO A 132 7.09 17.67 7.93
CA PRO A 132 7.47 19.06 7.65
C PRO A 132 7.10 19.56 6.26
N LYS A 133 6.83 18.65 5.30
CA LYS A 133 6.38 19.00 3.96
C LYS A 133 4.86 19.18 3.88
N HIS A 134 4.14 18.45 4.71
CA HIS A 134 2.68 18.44 4.78
C HIS A 134 2.21 18.51 6.24
N PRO A 135 2.37 19.69 6.92
CA PRO A 135 1.96 19.83 8.32
C PRO A 135 0.46 19.53 8.55
N GLU A 136 -0.36 19.63 7.51
CA GLU A 136 -1.77 19.27 7.54
C GLU A 136 -2.03 17.79 7.79
N ASN A 137 -1.03 16.92 7.61
CA ASN A 137 -1.13 15.50 7.91
C ASN A 137 -0.81 15.18 9.38
N GLU A 138 -0.13 16.09 10.06
CA GLU A 138 0.25 15.87 11.46
C GLU A 138 -0.99 15.72 12.34
N GLY A 139 -0.94 14.80 13.27
CA GLY A 139 -2.07 14.49 14.14
C GLY A 139 -3.15 13.58 13.54
N LYS A 140 -2.94 13.04 12.34
CA LYS A 140 -3.91 12.17 11.65
C LYS A 140 -3.42 10.75 11.50
N VAL A 141 -4.37 9.84 11.36
CA VAL A 141 -4.14 8.43 11.07
C VAL A 141 -4.23 8.19 9.56
N PHE A 142 -3.31 7.40 9.04
CA PHE A 142 -3.27 6.99 7.64
C PHE A 142 -2.83 5.54 7.50
N LEU A 143 -3.06 4.97 6.33
CA LEU A 143 -2.40 3.76 5.88
C LEU A 143 -1.03 4.10 5.29
N PHE A 144 -0.02 3.36 5.70
CA PHE A 144 1.33 3.47 5.16
C PHE A 144 1.71 2.19 4.42
N LYS A 145 1.96 2.34 3.12
CA LYS A 145 2.48 1.26 2.28
C LYS A 145 4.00 1.29 2.26
N TYR A 146 4.64 0.19 2.65
CA TYR A 146 6.10 0.10 2.71
C TYR A 146 6.62 -1.25 2.22
N GLY A 147 7.91 -1.31 1.91
CA GLY A 147 8.58 -2.51 1.43
C GLY A 147 9.33 -3.25 2.52
N LYS A 148 9.98 -4.36 2.11
CA LYS A 148 10.75 -5.24 3.00
C LYS A 148 11.79 -4.50 3.85
N LYS A 149 12.48 -3.48 3.31
CA LYS A 149 13.53 -2.74 4.05
C LYS A 149 13.02 -2.07 5.33
N ILE A 150 11.79 -1.54 5.32
CA ILE A 150 11.17 -0.96 6.52
C ILE A 150 10.65 -2.09 7.42
N PHE A 151 10.05 -3.14 6.84
CA PHE A 151 9.60 -4.28 7.60
C PHE A 151 10.75 -4.96 8.37
N ASP A 152 11.93 -5.08 7.75
CA ASP A 152 13.12 -5.63 8.41
C ASP A 152 13.56 -4.78 9.62
N LYS A 153 13.39 -3.43 9.55
CA LYS A 153 13.66 -2.56 10.71
C LYS A 153 12.65 -2.75 11.84
N LEU A 154 11.37 -2.95 11.49
CA LEU A 154 10.32 -3.30 12.48
C LEU A 154 10.65 -4.63 13.16
N THR A 155 11.04 -5.63 12.37
CA THR A 155 11.39 -6.95 12.88
C THR A 155 12.64 -6.90 13.75
N ALA A 156 13.68 -6.14 13.34
CA ALA A 156 14.89 -5.95 14.13
C ALA A 156 14.61 -5.25 15.48
N ALA A 157 13.69 -4.28 15.49
CA ALA A 157 13.29 -3.64 16.75
C ALA A 157 12.56 -4.60 17.71
N MET A 158 11.72 -5.49 17.16
CA MET A 158 10.99 -6.50 17.97
C MET A 158 11.88 -7.67 18.42
N SER A 159 12.94 -7.97 17.68
CA SER A 159 13.86 -9.07 17.98
C SER A 159 15.29 -8.64 17.63
N PRO A 160 15.93 -7.84 18.49
CA PRO A 160 17.28 -7.37 18.26
C PRO A 160 18.29 -8.53 18.24
N GLU A 161 19.36 -8.35 17.47
CA GLU A 161 20.41 -9.37 17.31
C GLU A 161 21.45 -9.31 18.45
N PHE A 162 21.62 -8.15 19.07
CA PHE A 162 22.62 -7.93 20.09
C PHE A 162 22.03 -7.93 21.49
N GLN A 163 22.79 -8.46 22.47
CA GLN A 163 22.33 -8.63 23.86
C GLN A 163 22.20 -7.30 24.64
N ASP A 164 22.82 -6.24 24.16
CA ASP A 164 22.77 -4.89 24.71
C ASP A 164 21.61 -4.05 24.18
N GLU A 165 20.87 -4.58 23.21
CA GLU A 165 19.67 -3.95 22.65
C GLU A 165 18.41 -4.47 23.35
N GLU A 166 17.52 -3.56 23.71
CA GLU A 166 16.22 -3.93 24.28
C GLU A 166 15.18 -4.09 23.17
N ALA A 167 14.39 -5.17 23.25
CA ALA A 167 13.30 -5.40 22.33
C ALA A 167 12.19 -4.35 22.50
N ILE A 168 11.75 -3.74 21.42
CA ILE A 168 10.69 -2.74 21.38
C ILE A 168 9.52 -3.30 20.61
N ASN A 169 8.29 -3.18 21.12
CA ASN A 169 7.08 -3.36 20.33
C ASN A 169 6.72 -2.04 19.62
N PRO A 170 7.07 -1.83 18.33
CA PRO A 170 6.82 -0.55 17.66
C PRO A 170 5.34 -0.25 17.42
N PHE A 171 4.47 -1.24 17.64
CA PHE A 171 3.02 -1.14 17.46
C PHE A 171 2.26 -0.89 18.78
N ASP A 172 2.97 -0.67 19.88
CA ASP A 172 2.36 -0.41 21.17
C ASP A 172 2.07 1.09 21.36
N PHE A 173 0.90 1.41 21.95
CA PHE A 173 0.52 2.80 22.22
C PHE A 173 1.29 3.41 23.39
N TRP A 174 1.62 2.62 24.40
CA TRP A 174 2.21 3.10 25.67
C TRP A 174 3.72 2.90 25.71
N GLU A 175 4.20 1.73 25.28
CA GLU A 175 5.61 1.33 25.32
C GLU A 175 6.27 1.26 23.95
N GLY A 176 5.59 1.71 22.92
CA GLY A 176 6.13 1.72 21.56
C GLY A 176 7.10 2.89 21.33
N ALA A 177 7.56 3.06 20.09
CA ALA A 177 8.51 4.10 19.72
C ALA A 177 8.12 4.79 18.41
N ASN A 178 8.40 6.09 18.32
CA ASN A 178 8.27 6.80 17.06
C ASN A 178 9.34 6.35 16.06
N PHE A 179 8.97 6.27 14.81
CA PHE A 179 9.87 5.91 13.72
C PHE A 179 10.25 7.16 12.91
N LYS A 180 11.52 7.54 12.96
CA LYS A 180 12.09 8.58 12.09
C LYS A 180 12.32 8.01 10.71
N LEU A 181 11.38 8.24 9.81
CA LEU A 181 11.49 7.83 8.43
C LEU A 181 12.42 8.81 7.69
N LYS A 182 13.59 8.33 7.29
CA LYS A 182 14.59 9.06 6.52
C LYS A 182 14.80 8.37 5.17
N ILE A 183 14.42 9.04 4.11
CA ILE A 183 14.52 8.53 2.75
C ILE A 183 15.63 9.27 2.05
N ARG A 184 16.48 8.54 1.33
CA ARG A 184 17.49 9.12 0.44
C ARG A 184 17.60 8.30 -0.83
N LYS A 185 18.04 8.94 -1.91
CA LYS A 185 18.30 8.28 -3.17
C LYS A 185 19.77 7.86 -3.25
N VAL A 186 20.04 6.56 -3.42
CA VAL A 186 21.37 5.98 -3.58
C VAL A 186 21.37 5.14 -4.85
N ASP A 187 22.25 5.44 -5.78
CA ASP A 187 22.37 4.74 -7.07
C ASP A 187 21.06 4.60 -7.84
N GLY A 188 20.22 5.64 -7.78
CA GLY A 188 18.90 5.66 -8.43
C GLY A 188 17.77 5.00 -7.65
N TYR A 189 18.04 4.36 -6.52
CA TYR A 189 17.06 3.64 -5.69
C TYR A 189 16.82 4.33 -4.35
N TRP A 190 15.55 4.20 -3.86
CA TRP A 190 15.20 4.67 -2.53
C TRP A 190 15.86 3.81 -1.46
N ASN A 191 16.49 4.47 -0.49
CA ASN A 191 17.15 3.84 0.64
C ASN A 191 16.63 4.43 1.96
N TYR A 192 16.45 3.55 2.94
CA TYR A 192 15.88 3.83 4.27
C TYR A 192 16.88 3.51 5.39
N ASP A 193 18.16 3.34 5.06
CA ASP A 193 19.21 2.89 5.97
C ASP A 193 19.36 3.78 7.20
N LYS A 194 19.14 5.09 7.03
CA LYS A 194 19.20 6.09 8.09
C LYS A 194 17.92 6.21 8.92
N SER A 195 16.86 5.48 8.54
CA SER A 195 15.63 5.45 9.35
C SER A 195 15.87 4.65 10.63
N GLU A 196 15.34 5.14 11.74
CA GLU A 196 15.58 4.58 13.08
C GLU A 196 14.37 4.80 13.98
N PHE A 197 14.26 4.00 15.04
CA PHE A 197 13.31 4.24 16.12
C PHE A 197 13.89 5.23 17.13
N GLU A 198 13.02 6.04 17.72
CA GLU A 198 13.33 6.83 18.92
C GLU A 198 13.30 5.94 20.17
N GLY A 199 13.62 6.52 21.31
CA GLY A 199 13.37 5.85 22.60
C GLY A 199 11.88 5.56 22.79
N THR A 200 11.58 4.53 23.56
CA THR A 200 10.19 4.15 23.90
C THR A 200 9.45 5.29 24.61
N SER A 201 8.21 5.48 24.25
CA SER A 201 7.34 6.51 24.83
C SER A 201 5.88 6.21 24.56
N ALA A 202 4.98 6.68 25.42
CA ALA A 202 3.56 6.68 25.13
C ALA A 202 3.25 7.65 23.96
N LEU A 203 2.28 7.28 23.10
CA LEU A 203 1.84 8.16 22.02
C LEU A 203 1.13 9.40 22.55
N PHE A 204 0.30 9.24 23.59
CA PHE A 204 -0.38 10.29 24.33
C PHE A 204 -0.32 10.04 25.83
N GLN A 205 -0.55 11.09 26.60
CA GLN A 205 -0.67 10.99 28.07
C GLN A 205 -2.07 10.54 28.50
N ASP A 206 -3.08 10.79 27.67
CA ASP A 206 -4.49 10.54 27.95
C ASP A 206 -5.02 9.37 27.10
N ASP A 207 -5.62 8.40 27.76
CA ASP A 207 -6.21 7.23 27.12
C ASP A 207 -7.38 7.60 26.18
N SER A 208 -8.07 8.72 26.40
CA SER A 208 -9.13 9.20 25.51
C SER A 208 -8.61 9.60 24.13
N ASP A 209 -7.39 10.15 24.04
CA ASP A 209 -6.74 10.45 22.79
C ASP A 209 -6.27 9.18 22.06
N ILE A 210 -5.79 8.19 22.83
CA ILE A 210 -5.44 6.87 22.30
C ILE A 210 -6.65 6.19 21.69
N GLU A 211 -7.79 6.18 22.42
CA GLU A 211 -9.04 5.57 21.93
C GLU A 211 -9.53 6.25 20.65
N ARG A 212 -9.45 7.59 20.57
CA ARG A 212 -9.82 8.34 19.37
C ARG A 212 -8.97 7.95 18.17
N VAL A 213 -7.64 7.85 18.33
CA VAL A 213 -6.72 7.44 17.26
C VAL A 213 -6.98 6.00 16.85
N TRP A 214 -7.20 5.09 17.80
CA TRP A 214 -7.47 3.69 17.51
C TRP A 214 -8.77 3.51 16.71
N LYS A 215 -9.84 4.23 17.08
CA LYS A 215 -11.11 4.20 16.35
C LYS A 215 -11.05 4.75 14.93
N THR A 216 -10.04 5.54 14.59
CA THR A 216 -9.83 6.05 13.22
C THR A 216 -8.93 5.15 12.37
N SER A 217 -8.42 4.05 12.93
CA SER A 217 -7.58 3.11 12.21
C SER A 217 -8.39 2.27 11.22
N CYS A 218 -7.78 1.97 10.08
CA CYS A 218 -8.42 1.19 9.02
C CYS A 218 -8.22 -0.31 9.23
N LEU A 219 -9.21 -1.11 8.84
CA LEU A 219 -9.05 -2.55 8.68
C LEU A 219 -8.08 -2.84 7.55
N LEU A 220 -7.08 -3.70 7.80
CA LEU A 220 -6.04 -4.06 6.83
C LEU A 220 -6.41 -5.33 6.05
N TYR A 221 -7.26 -6.16 6.63
CA TYR A 221 -7.68 -7.44 6.08
C TYR A 221 -9.21 -7.50 6.04
N THR A 222 -9.78 -7.25 4.87
CA THR A 222 -11.18 -7.57 4.63
C THR A 222 -11.26 -8.89 3.88
N SER A 223 -12.24 -9.73 4.19
CA SER A 223 -12.52 -11.00 3.49
C SER A 223 -12.81 -10.80 2.00
N ASP A 224 -13.03 -9.58 1.59
CA ASP A 224 -13.25 -9.16 0.20
C ASP A 224 -12.05 -8.31 -0.26
N ALA A 225 -10.94 -9.00 -0.57
CA ALA A 225 -9.66 -8.39 -0.96
C ALA A 225 -9.72 -7.64 -2.31
N ALA A 226 -10.90 -7.46 -2.88
CA ALA A 226 -11.07 -6.82 -4.17
C ALA A 226 -11.50 -5.35 -4.09
N ASP A 227 -12.23 -4.89 -3.09
CA ASP A 227 -12.89 -3.60 -3.25
C ASP A 227 -12.77 -2.58 -2.12
N ASP A 228 -12.54 -2.86 -0.86
CA ASP A 228 -12.43 -1.75 0.09
C ASP A 228 -11.69 -2.12 1.40
N LEU A 229 -10.53 -1.49 1.58
CA LEU A 229 -10.01 -1.21 2.90
C LEU A 229 -10.98 -0.23 3.56
N LEU A 230 -11.86 -0.74 4.41
CA LEU A 230 -12.82 0.10 5.13
C LEU A 230 -12.11 0.79 6.30
N CYS A 231 -12.10 2.13 6.26
CA CYS A 231 -11.83 2.93 7.45
C CYS A 231 -13.18 3.19 8.15
N VAL A 232 -13.25 2.97 9.45
CA VAL A 232 -14.41 3.25 10.29
C VAL A 232 -14.45 4.73 10.64
#